data_20ba8e134309956fe09d50fc4f90216e
#
_entry.id   20ba8e134309956fe09d50fc4f90216e
#
_cell.length_a   1.000
_cell.length_b   1.000
_cell.length_c   1.000
_cell.angle_alpha   90.00
_cell.angle_beta   90.00
_cell.angle_gamma   90.00
#
_symmetry.space_group_name_H-M   'P 1'
#
loop_
_entity.id
_entity.type
_entity.pdbx_description
1 polymer ?
#
loop_
_entity_poly.entity_id
_entity_poly.type
_entity_poly.pdbx_seq_one_letter_code
_entity_poly.pdbx_strand_id
1 'polypeptide(L)'
;EVVNGIYQVRAFDIANMTLIQGETGWIIFDPLTSSESARAALDLANEKIGHREVVAVLHTHSHADHFAGVFGVISPEQAENGSIKIVAPEHFVNESLSENVIAGNAMGRRATYMYGNLLEPSETGFVTTGLGAALSLGTTGFAVPNDTIKNTGETRTIDGIEFEFQMTPGTEAP
;
A
#
# COMPACT_ATOMS: atom_id res chain seq x y z
N GLU A 1 -5.47 -11.25 12.57
CA GLU A 1 -5.74 -12.27 11.54
C GLU A 1 -7.14 -12.07 10.98
N VAL A 2 -7.26 -12.06 9.65
CA VAL A 2 -8.56 -11.97 8.96
C VAL A 2 -9.09 -13.37 8.72
N VAL A 3 -8.25 -14.20 8.16
CA VAL A 3 -8.45 -15.64 7.91
C VAL A 3 -7.07 -16.30 7.96
N ASN A 4 -7.01 -17.61 8.11
CA ASN A 4 -5.75 -18.33 8.24
C ASN A 4 -4.72 -17.93 7.16
N GLY A 5 -3.56 -17.44 7.59
CA GLY A 5 -2.49 -16.98 6.72
C GLY A 5 -2.66 -15.58 6.11
N ILE A 6 -3.77 -14.88 6.39
CA ILE A 6 -4.00 -13.51 5.93
C ILE A 6 -4.19 -12.59 7.14
N TYR A 7 -3.35 -11.59 7.24
CA TYR A 7 -3.30 -10.64 8.34
C TYR A 7 -3.45 -9.23 7.82
N GLN A 8 -4.09 -8.35 8.60
CA GLN A 8 -4.23 -6.95 8.27
C GLN A 8 -3.77 -6.09 9.44
N VAL A 9 -2.81 -5.20 9.20
CA VAL A 9 -2.38 -4.18 10.14
C VAL A 9 -3.19 -2.93 9.87
N ARG A 10 -3.85 -2.43 10.94
CA ARG A 10 -4.81 -1.31 10.90
C ARG A 10 -4.36 -0.20 11.82
N ALA A 11 -4.85 1.01 11.57
CA ALA A 11 -4.63 2.19 12.41
C ALA A 11 -3.17 2.71 12.45
N PHE A 12 -2.33 2.33 11.50
CA PHE A 12 -1.01 2.90 11.31
C PHE A 12 -1.04 4.08 10.32
N ASP A 13 -2.11 4.15 9.51
CA ASP A 13 -2.32 5.15 8.47
C ASP A 13 -3.81 5.28 8.16
N ILE A 14 -4.18 6.01 7.11
CA ILE A 14 -5.55 6.03 6.57
C ILE A 14 -5.88 4.71 5.87
N ALA A 15 -4.93 4.11 5.16
CA ALA A 15 -5.05 2.78 4.58
C ALA A 15 -4.69 1.66 5.58
N ASN A 16 -4.92 0.42 5.18
CA ASN A 16 -4.51 -0.77 5.92
C ASN A 16 -3.53 -1.58 5.09
N MET A 17 -2.47 -2.09 5.72
CA MET A 17 -1.55 -3.00 5.07
C MET A 17 -1.99 -4.46 5.29
N THR A 18 -2.13 -5.22 4.22
CA THR A 18 -2.45 -6.64 4.30
C THR A 18 -1.20 -7.48 4.02
N LEU A 19 -0.97 -8.49 4.86
CA LEU A 19 0.11 -9.45 4.72
C LEU A 19 -0.48 -10.83 4.46
N ILE A 20 -0.03 -11.49 3.40
CA ILE A 20 -0.38 -12.88 3.10
C ILE A 20 0.86 -13.73 3.31
N GLN A 21 0.68 -14.80 4.06
CA GLN A 21 1.74 -15.75 4.34
C GLN A 21 1.89 -16.70 3.15
N GLY A 22 2.94 -16.50 2.37
CA GLY A 22 3.34 -17.44 1.32
C GLY A 22 4.13 -18.63 1.87
N GLU A 23 4.64 -19.47 1.00
CA GLU A 23 5.47 -20.63 1.36
C GLU A 23 6.79 -20.20 2.02
N THR A 24 7.43 -19.15 1.51
CA THR A 24 8.77 -18.73 1.97
C THR A 24 8.78 -17.37 2.67
N GLY A 25 7.83 -16.45 2.35
CA GLY A 25 7.87 -15.09 2.83
C GLY A 25 6.51 -14.42 2.98
N TRP A 26 6.57 -13.09 3.14
CA TRP A 26 5.40 -12.23 3.13
C TRP A 26 5.10 -11.71 1.73
N ILE A 27 3.84 -11.76 1.33
CA ILE A 27 3.28 -11.04 0.20
C ILE A 27 2.53 -9.86 0.78
N ILE A 28 2.96 -8.63 0.46
CA ILE A 28 2.40 -7.41 1.02
C ILE A 28 1.42 -6.78 0.04
N PHE A 29 0.22 -6.45 0.50
CA PHE A 29 -0.72 -5.59 -0.21
C PHE A 29 -0.73 -4.20 0.40
N ASP A 30 -0.58 -3.19 -0.46
CA ASP A 30 -0.74 -1.78 -0.14
C ASP A 30 0.10 -1.31 1.07
N PRO A 31 1.40 -1.05 0.87
CA PRO A 31 2.33 -0.75 1.95
C PRO A 31 2.23 0.69 2.49
N LEU A 32 1.01 1.22 2.67
CA LEU A 32 0.72 2.50 3.33
C LEU A 32 1.32 3.73 2.63
N THR A 33 1.22 4.91 3.27
CA THR A 33 1.68 6.20 2.72
C THR A 33 3.16 6.46 2.95
N SER A 34 3.70 6.11 4.12
CA SER A 34 5.09 6.39 4.46
C SER A 34 5.91 5.14 4.75
N SER A 35 7.20 5.21 4.45
CA SER A 35 8.14 4.11 4.72
C SER A 35 8.21 3.79 6.22
N GLU A 36 8.06 4.81 7.07
CA GLU A 36 8.09 4.66 8.52
C GLU A 36 6.86 3.89 9.03
N SER A 37 5.66 4.23 8.57
CA SER A 37 4.44 3.51 8.95
C SER A 37 4.42 2.09 8.39
N ALA A 38 4.85 1.90 7.14
CA ALA A 38 4.94 0.58 6.52
C ALA A 38 5.96 -0.32 7.23
N ARG A 39 7.13 0.23 7.62
CA ARG A 39 8.14 -0.49 8.40
C ARG A 39 7.58 -0.91 9.75
N ALA A 40 6.99 0.03 10.50
CA ALA A 40 6.41 -0.26 11.80
C ALA A 40 5.30 -1.34 11.73
N ALA A 41 4.49 -1.31 10.67
CA ALA A 41 3.46 -2.33 10.44
C ALA A 41 4.06 -3.71 10.15
N LEU A 42 5.11 -3.79 9.32
CA LEU A 42 5.83 -5.03 9.04
C LEU A 42 6.53 -5.58 10.29
N ASP A 43 7.19 -4.71 11.06
CA ASP A 43 7.87 -5.09 12.30
C ASP A 43 6.89 -5.65 13.33
N LEU A 44 5.70 -5.02 13.47
CA LEU A 44 4.63 -5.55 14.32
C LEU A 44 4.17 -6.94 13.87
N ALA A 45 3.98 -7.15 12.57
CA ALA A 45 3.59 -8.45 12.03
C ALA A 45 4.68 -9.51 12.31
N ASN A 46 5.94 -9.18 12.05
CA ASN A 46 7.08 -10.06 12.33
C ASN A 46 7.23 -10.40 13.82
N GLU A 47 7.00 -9.44 14.71
CA GLU A 47 7.00 -9.66 16.16
C GLU A 47 5.89 -10.62 16.61
N LYS A 48 4.67 -10.44 16.10
CA LYS A 48 3.48 -11.15 16.60
C LYS A 48 3.24 -12.50 15.93
N ILE A 49 3.65 -12.66 14.68
CA ILE A 49 3.32 -13.84 13.87
C ILE A 49 4.59 -14.69 13.62
N GLY A 50 5.74 -14.02 13.45
CA GLY A 50 7.01 -14.64 13.13
C GLY A 50 7.70 -13.92 11.98
N HIS A 51 9.00 -13.78 12.07
CA HIS A 51 9.83 -13.09 11.08
C HIS A 51 9.80 -13.82 9.74
N ARG A 52 9.50 -13.08 8.66
CA ARG A 52 9.58 -13.52 7.27
C ARG A 52 10.10 -12.38 6.41
N GLU A 53 10.88 -12.73 5.39
CA GLU A 53 11.28 -11.78 4.35
C GLU A 53 10.09 -11.43 3.45
N VAL A 54 10.09 -10.22 2.89
CA VAL A 54 9.11 -9.84 1.87
C VAL A 54 9.55 -10.42 0.53
N VAL A 55 8.66 -11.14 -0.14
CA VAL A 55 8.92 -11.78 -1.44
C VAL A 55 8.14 -11.14 -2.58
N ALA A 56 7.05 -10.44 -2.26
CA ALA A 56 6.28 -9.69 -3.25
C ALA A 56 5.54 -8.51 -2.62
N VAL A 57 5.28 -7.48 -3.44
CA VAL A 57 4.40 -6.36 -3.12
C VAL A 57 3.35 -6.25 -4.22
N LEU A 58 2.08 -6.11 -3.83
CA LEU A 58 0.96 -5.92 -4.73
C LEU A 58 0.29 -4.58 -4.41
N HIS A 59 0.06 -3.78 -5.43
CA HIS A 59 -0.68 -2.53 -5.32
C HIS A 59 -2.06 -2.70 -5.90
N THR A 60 -3.09 -2.36 -5.13
CA THR A 60 -4.48 -2.45 -5.60
C THR A 60 -4.79 -1.35 -6.59
N HIS A 61 -4.27 -0.13 -6.35
CA HIS A 61 -4.51 1.03 -7.20
C HIS A 61 -3.46 2.15 -6.96
N SER A 62 -3.63 3.29 -7.61
CA SER A 62 -2.63 4.36 -7.74
C SER A 62 -2.66 5.44 -6.65
N HIS A 63 -3.51 5.34 -5.62
CA HIS A 63 -3.50 6.29 -4.52
C HIS A 63 -2.28 6.13 -3.62
N ALA A 64 -1.69 7.25 -3.17
CA ALA A 64 -0.41 7.25 -2.47
C ALA A 64 -0.41 6.46 -1.15
N ASP A 65 -1.53 6.40 -0.45
CA ASP A 65 -1.69 5.65 0.80
C ASP A 65 -1.69 4.12 0.62
N HIS A 66 -1.63 3.65 -0.64
CA HIS A 66 -1.55 2.24 -1.00
C HIS A 66 -0.20 1.83 -1.59
N PHE A 67 0.70 2.78 -1.90
CA PHE A 67 2.00 2.42 -2.47
C PHE A 67 3.20 3.19 -1.92
N ALA A 68 3.01 4.42 -1.42
CA ALA A 68 4.14 5.32 -1.20
C ALA A 68 5.05 4.91 -0.04
N GLY A 69 4.60 4.02 0.84
CA GLY A 69 5.41 3.41 1.91
C GLY A 69 6.24 2.20 1.48
N VAL A 70 6.29 1.86 0.19
CA VAL A 70 6.92 0.64 -0.33
C VAL A 70 8.35 0.41 0.15
N PHE A 71 9.15 1.46 0.28
CA PHE A 71 10.52 1.35 0.79
C PHE A 71 10.61 1.18 2.33
N GLY A 72 9.48 1.10 2.99
CA GLY A 72 9.40 0.60 4.36
C GLY A 72 9.43 -0.94 4.44
N VAL A 73 9.02 -1.63 3.38
CA VAL A 73 8.92 -3.09 3.37
C VAL A 73 9.94 -3.78 2.47
N ILE A 74 10.45 -3.11 1.43
CA ILE A 74 11.56 -3.59 0.57
C ILE A 74 12.61 -2.49 0.45
N SER A 75 13.82 -2.85 0.01
CA SER A 75 14.85 -1.85 -0.30
C SER A 75 14.72 -1.33 -1.74
N PRO A 76 15.21 -0.10 -2.03
CA PRO A 76 15.29 0.39 -3.40
C PRO A 76 16.07 -0.56 -4.33
N GLU A 77 17.16 -1.15 -3.83
CA GLU A 77 17.98 -2.12 -4.59
C GLU A 77 17.19 -3.38 -4.96
N GLN A 78 16.34 -3.89 -4.06
CA GLN A 78 15.47 -5.05 -4.34
C GLN A 78 14.43 -4.72 -5.43
N ALA A 79 13.90 -3.51 -5.43
CA ALA A 79 12.98 -3.06 -6.47
C ALA A 79 13.68 -2.92 -7.82
N GLU A 80 14.87 -2.32 -7.86
CA GLU A 80 15.63 -2.06 -9.09
C GLU A 80 16.18 -3.34 -9.74
N ASN A 81 16.69 -4.28 -8.95
CA ASN A 81 17.27 -5.53 -9.47
C ASN A 81 16.22 -6.61 -9.78
N GLY A 82 14.94 -6.35 -9.48
CA GLY A 82 13.84 -7.26 -9.76
C GLY A 82 13.81 -8.52 -8.89
N SER A 83 14.51 -8.52 -7.76
CA SER A 83 14.52 -9.66 -6.82
C SER A 83 13.17 -9.82 -6.09
N ILE A 84 12.39 -8.75 -6.01
CA ILE A 84 11.03 -8.74 -5.47
C ILE A 84 10.03 -8.58 -6.60
N LYS A 85 8.98 -9.39 -6.60
CA LYS A 85 7.86 -9.23 -7.52
C LYS A 85 7.00 -8.05 -7.07
N ILE A 86 6.82 -7.05 -7.95
CA ILE A 86 5.97 -5.88 -7.70
C ILE A 86 4.86 -5.88 -8.75
N VAL A 87 3.65 -6.17 -8.30
CA VAL A 87 2.46 -6.31 -9.17
C VAL A 87 1.56 -5.09 -9.00
N ALA A 88 1.07 -4.56 -10.11
CA ALA A 88 0.11 -3.47 -10.10
C ALA A 88 -0.81 -3.53 -11.34
N PRO A 89 -1.97 -2.84 -11.34
CA PRO A 89 -2.80 -2.74 -12.52
C PRO A 89 -2.12 -1.96 -13.66
N GLU A 90 -2.56 -2.21 -14.88
CA GLU A 90 -2.15 -1.42 -16.05
C GLU A 90 -2.45 0.07 -15.79
N HIS A 91 -1.61 0.95 -16.29
CA HIS A 91 -1.67 2.41 -16.08
C HIS A 91 -1.28 2.91 -14.68
N PHE A 92 -1.02 2.04 -13.70
CA PHE A 92 -0.64 2.42 -12.34
C PHE A 92 0.43 3.53 -12.28
N VAL A 93 1.50 3.43 -13.08
CA VAL A 93 2.57 4.44 -13.10
C VAL A 93 2.04 5.80 -13.57
N ASN A 94 1.26 5.82 -14.65
CA ASN A 94 0.74 7.05 -15.23
C ASN A 94 -0.26 7.73 -14.28
N GLU A 95 -1.16 6.95 -13.70
CA GLU A 95 -2.16 7.47 -12.76
C GLU A 95 -1.50 7.97 -11.47
N SER A 96 -0.54 7.22 -10.92
CA SER A 96 0.22 7.66 -9.75
C SER A 96 0.95 8.98 -9.98
N LEU A 97 1.58 9.17 -11.14
CA LEU A 97 2.25 10.42 -11.50
C LEU A 97 1.25 11.56 -11.73
N SER A 98 0.15 11.27 -12.42
CA SER A 98 -0.91 12.25 -12.69
C SER A 98 -1.48 12.81 -11.38
N GLU A 99 -1.86 11.95 -10.47
CA GLU A 99 -2.50 12.33 -9.21
C GLU A 99 -1.53 12.96 -8.21
N ASN A 100 -0.38 12.36 -8.00
CA ASN A 100 0.49 12.72 -6.89
C ASN A 100 1.57 13.76 -7.27
N VAL A 101 1.94 13.86 -8.55
CA VAL A 101 2.92 14.83 -9.03
C VAL A 101 2.22 15.99 -9.74
N ILE A 102 1.46 15.72 -10.80
CA ILE A 102 0.85 16.78 -11.62
C ILE A 102 -0.25 17.48 -10.82
N ALA A 103 -1.17 16.74 -10.22
CA ALA A 103 -2.27 17.25 -9.41
C ALA A 103 -1.94 17.36 -7.90
N GLY A 104 -0.73 16.99 -7.46
CA GLY A 104 -0.37 16.79 -6.07
C GLY A 104 -0.69 17.97 -5.14
N ASN A 105 -0.44 19.20 -5.57
CA ASN A 105 -0.81 20.39 -4.80
C ASN A 105 -2.32 20.55 -4.61
N ALA A 106 -3.12 20.20 -5.61
CA ALA A 106 -4.58 20.24 -5.52
C ALA A 106 -5.09 19.13 -4.62
N MET A 107 -4.53 17.93 -4.74
CA MET A 107 -4.85 16.78 -3.88
C MET A 107 -4.49 17.05 -2.42
N GLY A 108 -3.31 17.61 -2.13
CA GLY A 108 -2.91 17.99 -0.77
C GLY A 108 -3.84 19.01 -0.12
N ARG A 109 -4.32 20.02 -0.89
CA ARG A 109 -5.33 20.96 -0.39
C ARG A 109 -6.68 20.30 -0.13
N ARG A 110 -7.13 19.42 -1.02
CA ARG A 110 -8.38 18.66 -0.81
C ARG A 110 -8.27 17.77 0.43
N ALA A 111 -7.16 17.07 0.61
CA ALA A 111 -6.90 16.22 1.78
C ALA A 111 -6.98 17.01 3.09
N THR A 112 -6.47 18.23 3.13
CA THR A 112 -6.57 19.13 4.30
C THR A 112 -8.03 19.39 4.70
N TYR A 113 -8.91 19.65 3.74
CA TYR A 113 -10.33 19.84 4.02
C TYR A 113 -11.07 18.52 4.29
N MET A 114 -10.70 17.45 3.58
CA MET A 114 -11.33 16.14 3.72
C MET A 114 -11.07 15.53 5.08
N TYR A 115 -9.83 15.57 5.54
CA TYR A 115 -9.38 14.85 6.73
C TYR A 115 -9.23 15.74 7.97
N GLY A 116 -9.25 17.07 7.80
CA GLY A 116 -9.12 17.99 8.93
C GLY A 116 -7.76 17.93 9.63
N ASN A 117 -6.71 17.54 8.94
CA ASN A 117 -5.37 17.28 9.51
C ASN A 117 -4.64 18.53 10.02
N LEU A 118 -5.20 19.72 9.85
CA LEU A 118 -4.72 20.98 10.45
C LEU A 118 -5.47 21.34 11.75
N LEU A 119 -6.50 20.59 12.10
CA LEU A 119 -7.22 20.80 13.36
C LEU A 119 -6.45 20.18 14.52
N GLU A 120 -6.49 20.84 15.67
CA GLU A 120 -5.89 20.29 16.88
C GLU A 120 -6.62 19.01 17.33
N PRO A 121 -5.89 17.98 17.79
CA PRO A 121 -6.49 16.76 18.32
C PRO A 121 -7.34 17.06 19.56
N SER A 122 -8.66 16.91 19.43
CA SER A 122 -9.62 17.15 20.51
C SER A 122 -10.97 16.58 20.18
N GLU A 123 -11.89 16.53 21.15
CA GLU A 123 -13.27 16.08 20.95
C GLU A 123 -14.06 16.92 19.94
N THR A 124 -13.66 18.18 19.74
CA THR A 124 -14.31 19.13 18.81
C THR A 124 -13.42 19.49 17.60
N GLY A 125 -12.23 18.94 17.53
CA GLY A 125 -11.27 19.14 16.45
C GLY A 125 -11.03 17.86 15.67
N PHE A 126 -9.75 17.46 15.54
CA PHE A 126 -9.37 16.24 14.84
C PHE A 126 -9.46 15.03 15.77
N VAL A 127 -10.26 14.04 15.42
CA VAL A 127 -10.36 12.75 16.11
C VAL A 127 -9.77 11.63 15.26
N THR A 128 -10.25 11.49 14.03
CA THR A 128 -9.74 10.55 13.01
C THR A 128 -10.02 11.11 11.63
N THR A 129 -9.46 10.50 10.59
CA THR A 129 -9.80 10.84 9.19
C THR A 129 -11.17 10.30 8.75
N GLY A 130 -11.78 9.43 9.54
CA GLY A 130 -13.00 8.68 9.17
C GLY A 130 -12.72 7.40 8.38
N LEU A 131 -11.58 7.32 7.68
CA LEU A 131 -11.11 6.13 6.95
C LEU A 131 -10.14 5.32 7.82
N GLY A 132 -9.24 5.99 8.49
CA GLY A 132 -8.22 5.42 9.36
C GLY A 132 -7.85 6.40 10.46
N ALA A 133 -6.75 6.15 11.17
CA ALA A 133 -6.34 6.95 12.31
C ALA A 133 -5.95 8.37 11.90
N ALA A 134 -4.97 8.47 10.99
CA ALA A 134 -4.47 9.73 10.44
C ALA A 134 -3.71 9.44 9.15
N LEU A 135 -3.55 10.45 8.29
CA LEU A 135 -2.60 10.38 7.19
C LEU A 135 -1.18 10.39 7.77
N SER A 136 -0.40 9.37 7.51
CA SER A 136 0.98 9.32 7.99
C SER A 136 1.84 10.36 7.26
N LEU A 137 2.72 11.01 8.02
CA LEU A 137 3.73 11.92 7.50
C LEU A 137 5.08 11.24 7.61
N GLY A 138 5.86 11.26 6.53
CA GLY A 138 7.18 10.62 6.52
C GLY A 138 7.76 10.54 5.12
N THR A 139 8.70 9.62 4.93
CA THR A 139 9.36 9.40 3.65
C THR A 139 8.45 8.63 2.70
N THR A 140 8.21 9.17 1.53
CA THR A 140 7.45 8.52 0.47
C THR A 140 8.37 8.01 -0.63
N GLY A 141 7.99 6.91 -1.27
CA GLY A 141 8.74 6.31 -2.36
C GLY A 141 7.83 5.79 -3.47
N PHE A 142 8.45 5.42 -4.57
CA PHE A 142 7.76 4.82 -5.71
C PHE A 142 8.63 3.71 -6.30
N ALA A 143 8.16 2.47 -6.18
CA ALA A 143 8.77 1.33 -6.84
C ALA A 143 8.01 1.03 -8.14
N VAL A 144 8.72 1.01 -9.27
CA VAL A 144 8.10 0.71 -10.57
C VAL A 144 7.69 -0.77 -10.59
N PRO A 145 6.40 -1.07 -10.88
CA PRO A 145 5.96 -2.46 -11.04
C PRO A 145 6.73 -3.21 -12.12
N ASN A 146 7.09 -4.45 -11.85
CA ASN A 146 7.75 -5.35 -12.81
C ASN A 146 6.81 -6.44 -13.35
N ASP A 147 5.56 -6.48 -12.89
CA ASP A 147 4.46 -7.30 -13.41
C ASP A 147 3.17 -6.47 -13.39
N THR A 148 2.46 -6.43 -14.52
CA THR A 148 1.23 -5.63 -14.65
C THR A 148 0.05 -6.49 -15.02
N ILE A 149 -1.11 -6.20 -14.40
CA ILE A 149 -2.39 -6.84 -14.66
C ILE A 149 -3.20 -5.95 -15.60
N LYS A 150 -3.69 -6.53 -16.69
CA LYS A 150 -4.41 -5.80 -17.75
C LYS A 150 -5.89 -6.17 -17.85
N ASN A 151 -6.21 -7.41 -17.52
CA ASN A 151 -7.54 -7.93 -17.75
C ASN A 151 -8.10 -8.66 -16.53
N THR A 152 -9.39 -8.57 -16.34
CA THR A 152 -10.12 -9.40 -15.38
C THR A 152 -9.93 -10.88 -15.74
N GLY A 153 -9.69 -11.71 -14.70
CA GLY A 153 -9.46 -13.15 -14.82
C GLY A 153 -7.99 -13.53 -15.05
N GLU A 154 -7.07 -12.56 -15.12
CA GLU A 154 -5.65 -12.90 -15.07
C GLU A 154 -5.28 -13.51 -13.72
N THR A 155 -4.42 -14.51 -13.75
CA THR A 155 -3.93 -15.18 -12.54
C THR A 155 -2.41 -15.07 -12.41
N ARG A 156 -1.93 -15.10 -11.19
CA ARG A 156 -0.49 -15.23 -10.86
C ARG A 156 -0.33 -16.18 -9.68
N THR A 157 0.62 -17.07 -9.77
CA THR A 157 1.11 -17.80 -8.58
C THR A 157 2.31 -17.07 -8.02
N ILE A 158 2.22 -16.62 -6.78
CA ILE A 158 3.26 -15.87 -6.09
C ILE A 158 3.52 -16.59 -4.77
N ASP A 159 4.74 -17.06 -4.58
CA ASP A 159 5.17 -17.78 -3.38
C ASP A 159 4.17 -18.86 -2.90
N GLY A 160 3.69 -19.67 -3.87
CA GLY A 160 2.75 -20.78 -3.63
C GLY A 160 1.28 -20.38 -3.50
N ILE A 161 0.96 -19.10 -3.53
CA ILE A 161 -0.42 -18.60 -3.46
C ILE A 161 -0.91 -18.22 -4.85
N GLU A 162 -2.08 -18.71 -5.23
CA GLU A 162 -2.74 -18.32 -6.48
C GLU A 162 -3.61 -17.07 -6.26
N PHE A 163 -3.37 -16.06 -7.09
CA PHE A 163 -4.13 -14.82 -7.14
C PHE A 163 -4.91 -14.75 -8.44
N GLU A 164 -6.19 -14.45 -8.35
CA GLU A 164 -7.02 -14.04 -9.48
C GLU A 164 -7.30 -12.54 -9.36
N PHE A 165 -7.13 -11.82 -10.46
CA PHE A 165 -7.28 -10.37 -10.50
C PHE A 165 -8.55 -9.97 -11.21
N GLN A 166 -9.27 -9.03 -10.62
CA GLN A 166 -10.46 -8.44 -11.21
C GLN A 166 -10.25 -6.93 -11.38
N MET A 167 -10.24 -6.49 -12.64
CA MET A 167 -10.24 -5.06 -12.95
C MET A 167 -11.63 -4.48 -12.74
N THR A 168 -11.69 -3.23 -12.27
CA THR A 168 -12.94 -2.53 -11.96
C THR A 168 -13.07 -1.24 -12.77
N PRO A 169 -13.17 -1.32 -14.11
CA PRO A 169 -13.20 -0.14 -14.96
C PRO A 169 -14.40 0.77 -14.65
N GLY A 170 -14.18 2.08 -14.74
CA GLY A 170 -15.20 3.08 -14.45
C GLY A 170 -15.31 3.47 -12.98
N THR A 171 -14.45 2.93 -12.12
CA THR A 171 -14.25 3.42 -10.76
C THR A 171 -13.16 4.50 -10.72
N GLU A 172 -12.99 5.16 -9.57
CA GLU A 172 -11.94 6.16 -9.36
C GLU A 172 -10.52 5.53 -9.44
N ALA A 173 -10.44 4.24 -9.09
CA ALA A 173 -9.20 3.47 -9.09
C ALA A 173 -9.42 2.11 -9.79
N PRO A 174 -9.44 2.11 -11.13
CA PRO A 174 -9.75 0.92 -11.93
C PRO A 174 -8.66 -0.14 -11.95
#